data_9d2e35b24b0e60962111c6a53ecb775d
#
_entry.id   9d2e35b24b0e60962111c6a53ecb775d
#
_cell.length_a   1.000
_cell.length_b   1.000
_cell.length_c   1.000
_cell.angle_alpha   90.00
_cell.angle_beta   90.00
_cell.angle_gamma   90.00
#
_symmetry.space_group_name_H-M   'P 1'
#
loop_
_entity.id
_entity.type
_entity.pdbx_description
1 polymer ?
#
loop_
_entity_poly.entity_id
_entity_poly.type
_entity_poly.pdbx_seq_one_letter_code
_entity_poly.pdbx_strand_id
1 'polypeptide(L)'
;DRRPNLTVVKRDADSGAPIADTVFLVEAADGHSVDEIRTGPDGTATLENLLPGVYQISEKSVPSPYLLDAEPQLVTLYPNRDHTAYFENHKAPTIEIIKENSITHERLSNVRFQVWYASNDTETGEYNDLGVFTTDENGRIELTGPDNGLRDGWFRVKELEPPAGFSIKDSDTQEAFVQAGKGHTFLFENTPLSALVVYKRDSVTGAALPNCRFQLSYLG
;
A
#
# COMPACT_ATOMS: atom_id res chain seq x y z
N ASP A 1 13.32 15.18 -47.17
CA ASP A 1 13.03 15.46 -45.76
C ASP A 1 13.42 14.25 -44.92
N ARG A 2 14.14 14.51 -43.83
CA ARG A 2 14.52 13.45 -42.86
C ARG A 2 13.30 12.97 -42.08
N ARG A 3 13.15 11.66 -41.92
CA ARG A 3 12.14 11.09 -41.02
C ARG A 3 12.48 11.40 -39.55
N PRO A 4 11.49 11.77 -38.73
CA PRO A 4 11.70 12.04 -37.30
C PRO A 4 11.94 10.78 -36.48
N ASN A 5 12.58 10.96 -35.33
CA ASN A 5 12.62 9.99 -34.25
C ASN A 5 11.62 10.37 -33.16
N LEU A 6 11.06 9.38 -32.49
CA LEU A 6 10.22 9.52 -31.30
C LEU A 6 10.93 8.91 -30.10
N THR A 7 11.23 9.73 -29.10
CA THR A 7 11.79 9.26 -27.82
C THR A 7 10.72 9.35 -26.72
N VAL A 8 10.53 8.26 -26.00
CA VAL A 8 9.73 8.23 -24.77
C VAL A 8 10.66 8.35 -23.57
N VAL A 9 10.32 9.23 -22.64
CA VAL A 9 11.03 9.42 -21.37
C VAL A 9 10.10 9.07 -20.22
N LYS A 10 10.49 8.11 -19.39
CA LYS A 10 9.70 7.60 -18.27
C LYS A 10 10.35 7.93 -16.94
N ARG A 11 9.61 8.58 -16.05
CA ARG A 11 10.08 9.06 -14.74
C ARG A 11 9.14 8.69 -13.60
N ASP A 12 9.70 8.53 -12.41
CA ASP A 12 8.99 8.51 -11.14
C ASP A 12 8.42 9.92 -10.87
N ALA A 13 7.12 10.02 -10.67
CA ALA A 13 6.40 11.29 -10.51
C ALA A 13 6.80 12.06 -9.24
N ASP A 14 7.28 11.38 -8.20
CA ASP A 14 7.64 11.98 -6.92
C ASP A 14 9.13 12.38 -6.85
N SER A 15 10.01 11.55 -7.42
CA SER A 15 11.47 11.74 -7.32
C SER A 15 12.14 12.22 -8.60
N GLY A 16 11.47 12.08 -9.75
CA GLY A 16 12.06 12.35 -11.07
C GLY A 16 13.05 11.27 -11.54
N ALA A 17 13.23 10.19 -10.76
CA ALA A 17 14.15 9.11 -11.12
C ALA A 17 13.67 8.36 -12.39
N PRO A 18 14.60 7.85 -13.23
CA PRO A 18 14.21 7.08 -14.40
C PRO A 18 13.53 5.76 -14.01
N ILE A 19 12.52 5.35 -14.80
CA ILE A 19 11.88 4.05 -14.66
C ILE A 19 12.23 3.20 -15.88
N ALA A 20 13.01 2.15 -15.66
CA ALA A 20 13.32 1.13 -16.65
C ALA A 20 12.16 0.13 -16.82
N ASP A 21 12.24 -0.70 -17.84
CA ASP A 21 11.32 -1.81 -18.09
C ASP A 21 9.83 -1.46 -18.24
N THR A 22 9.50 -0.19 -18.44
CA THR A 22 8.16 0.22 -18.84
C THR A 22 7.94 -0.09 -20.31
N VAL A 23 6.82 -0.74 -20.63
CA VAL A 23 6.46 -1.11 -22.01
C VAL A 23 5.38 -0.16 -22.53
N PHE A 24 5.64 0.42 -23.69
CA PHE A 24 4.71 1.27 -24.43
C PHE A 24 4.32 0.65 -25.77
N LEU A 25 3.07 0.81 -26.14
CA LEU A 25 2.58 0.58 -27.49
C LEU A 25 2.51 1.91 -28.22
N VAL A 26 3.11 1.97 -29.41
CA VAL A 26 3.04 3.14 -30.30
C VAL A 26 2.22 2.75 -31.53
N GLU A 27 1.16 3.49 -31.80
CA GLU A 27 0.21 3.24 -32.88
C GLU A 27 0.08 4.49 -33.76
N ALA A 28 0.00 4.30 -35.06
CA ALA A 28 -0.36 5.39 -35.97
C ALA A 28 -1.86 5.71 -35.85
N ALA A 29 -2.28 6.92 -36.23
CA ALA A 29 -3.66 7.38 -36.09
C ALA A 29 -4.70 6.56 -36.86
N ASP A 30 -4.27 5.75 -37.84
CA ASP A 30 -5.12 4.81 -38.58
C ASP A 30 -5.33 3.46 -37.85
N GLY A 31 -4.78 3.32 -36.64
CA GLY A 31 -4.89 2.14 -35.78
C GLY A 31 -3.86 1.04 -36.10
N HIS A 32 -2.94 1.26 -37.04
CA HIS A 32 -1.84 0.30 -37.22
C HIS A 32 -0.83 0.42 -36.08
N SER A 33 -0.52 -0.73 -35.46
CA SER A 33 0.57 -0.83 -34.49
C SER A 33 1.88 -0.59 -35.19
N VAL A 34 2.69 0.35 -34.69
CA VAL A 34 4.01 0.63 -35.25
C VAL A 34 5.05 -0.25 -34.58
N ASP A 35 5.11 -0.18 -33.24
CA ASP A 35 6.03 -1.00 -32.45
C ASP A 35 5.62 -1.02 -30.96
N GLU A 36 6.16 -1.99 -30.26
CA GLU A 36 6.15 -2.09 -28.80
C GLU A 36 7.56 -1.80 -28.30
N ILE A 37 7.72 -0.77 -27.48
CA ILE A 37 9.03 -0.31 -27.00
C ILE A 37 9.14 -0.43 -25.49
N ARG A 38 10.35 -0.65 -25.01
CA ARG A 38 10.66 -0.82 -23.58
C ARG A 38 11.73 0.17 -23.15
N THR A 39 11.52 0.85 -22.03
CA THR A 39 12.50 1.79 -21.49
C THR A 39 13.73 1.08 -20.93
N GLY A 40 14.90 1.63 -21.24
CA GLY A 40 16.18 1.20 -20.68
C GLY A 40 16.44 1.74 -19.27
N PRO A 41 17.65 1.49 -18.72
CA PRO A 41 18.03 1.92 -17.36
C PRO A 41 17.98 3.45 -17.13
N ASP A 42 18.09 4.23 -18.18
CA ASP A 42 17.96 5.70 -18.15
C ASP A 42 16.49 6.18 -18.24
N GLY A 43 15.53 5.25 -18.32
CA GLY A 43 14.12 5.52 -18.48
C GLY A 43 13.73 5.98 -19.88
N THR A 44 14.53 5.71 -20.90
CA THR A 44 14.23 6.13 -22.28
C THR A 44 14.04 4.95 -23.24
N ALA A 45 13.24 5.18 -24.28
CA ALA A 45 13.12 4.29 -25.43
C ALA A 45 12.91 5.15 -26.68
N THR A 46 13.53 4.79 -27.81
CA THR A 46 13.47 5.57 -29.06
C THR A 46 13.06 4.70 -30.22
N LEU A 47 12.09 5.17 -31.01
CA LEU A 47 11.76 4.70 -32.34
C LEU A 47 12.36 5.64 -33.37
N GLU A 48 13.12 5.10 -34.28
CA GLU A 48 13.83 5.86 -35.31
C GLU A 48 13.12 5.82 -36.66
N ASN A 49 13.32 6.85 -37.46
CA ASN A 49 12.90 6.93 -38.86
C ASN A 49 11.39 6.70 -39.10
N LEU A 50 10.55 7.22 -38.21
CA LEU A 50 9.11 7.17 -38.35
C LEU A 50 8.60 8.07 -39.48
N LEU A 51 7.45 7.72 -40.04
CA LEU A 51 6.76 8.62 -40.99
C LEU A 51 6.20 9.83 -40.22
N PRO A 52 6.23 11.04 -40.81
CA PRO A 52 5.49 12.16 -40.25
C PRO A 52 3.99 11.83 -40.14
N GLY A 53 3.35 12.22 -39.06
CA GLY A 53 1.96 11.90 -38.80
C GLY A 53 1.58 11.97 -37.34
N VAL A 54 0.35 11.58 -37.01
CA VAL A 54 -0.17 11.51 -35.63
C VAL A 54 -0.01 10.09 -35.10
N TYR A 55 0.51 9.99 -33.90
CA TYR A 55 0.74 8.74 -33.18
C TYR A 55 0.11 8.79 -31.81
N GLN A 56 -0.40 7.64 -31.36
CA GLN A 56 -0.85 7.39 -30.00
C GLN A 56 0.19 6.57 -29.27
N ILE A 57 0.55 6.97 -28.07
CA ILE A 57 1.49 6.26 -27.20
C ILE A 57 0.71 5.83 -25.96
N SER A 58 0.61 4.53 -25.72
CA SER A 58 -0.10 3.95 -24.58
C SER A 58 0.84 3.14 -23.71
N GLU A 59 0.76 3.30 -22.40
CA GLU A 59 1.50 2.47 -21.46
C GLU A 59 0.84 1.09 -21.34
N LYS A 60 1.55 0.01 -21.62
CA LYS A 60 1.06 -1.37 -21.52
C LYS A 60 1.38 -2.01 -20.19
N SER A 61 2.56 -1.75 -19.67
CA SER A 61 3.00 -2.26 -18.38
C SER A 61 4.07 -1.36 -17.76
N VAL A 62 4.07 -1.29 -16.45
CA VAL A 62 5.08 -0.62 -15.65
C VAL A 62 5.54 -1.58 -14.56
N PRO A 63 6.83 -1.61 -14.17
CA PRO A 63 7.31 -2.50 -13.11
C PRO A 63 6.74 -2.11 -11.75
N SER A 64 6.52 -3.10 -10.88
CA SER A 64 6.22 -2.85 -9.46
C SER A 64 7.37 -2.03 -8.84
N PRO A 65 7.07 -1.08 -7.95
CA PRO A 65 5.79 -0.82 -7.29
C PRO A 65 4.91 0.26 -7.95
N TYR A 66 5.16 0.62 -9.20
CA TYR A 66 4.44 1.70 -9.89
C TYR A 66 3.01 1.30 -10.30
N LEU A 67 2.13 2.28 -10.30
CA LEU A 67 0.77 2.16 -10.83
C LEU A 67 0.77 2.48 -12.32
N LEU A 68 0.09 1.64 -13.12
CA LEU A 68 -0.11 1.86 -14.56
C LEU A 68 -0.98 3.10 -14.78
N ASP A 69 -0.55 4.02 -15.66
CA ASP A 69 -1.39 5.08 -16.20
C ASP A 69 -1.94 4.65 -17.56
N ALA A 70 -3.25 4.48 -17.64
CA ALA A 70 -3.92 4.02 -18.85
C ALA A 70 -4.21 5.16 -19.86
N GLU A 71 -3.98 6.43 -19.49
CA GLU A 71 -4.25 7.57 -20.35
C GLU A 71 -3.22 7.66 -21.49
N PRO A 72 -3.62 7.47 -22.77
CA PRO A 72 -2.70 7.58 -23.89
C PRO A 72 -2.36 9.03 -24.22
N GLN A 73 -1.15 9.26 -24.72
CA GLN A 73 -0.76 10.55 -25.28
C GLN A 73 -0.81 10.52 -26.81
N LEU A 74 -1.36 11.59 -27.40
CA LEU A 74 -1.31 11.84 -28.83
C LEU A 74 -0.16 12.79 -29.14
N VAL A 75 0.69 12.41 -30.09
CA VAL A 75 1.82 13.21 -30.55
C VAL A 75 1.78 13.37 -32.06
N THR A 76 2.22 14.53 -32.55
CA THR A 76 2.36 14.78 -34.00
C THR A 76 3.83 14.87 -34.36
N LEU A 77 4.27 14.00 -35.25
CA LEU A 77 5.62 13.98 -35.77
C LEU A 77 5.70 14.78 -37.10
N TYR A 78 6.65 15.70 -37.15
CA TYR A 78 6.89 16.51 -38.33
C TYR A 78 8.21 16.13 -39.04
N PRO A 79 8.34 16.30 -40.36
CA PRO A 79 9.60 16.08 -41.07
C PRO A 79 10.75 16.90 -40.45
N ASN A 80 11.94 16.34 -40.42
CA ASN A 80 13.18 16.98 -39.94
C ASN A 80 13.19 17.35 -38.45
N ARG A 81 12.18 16.94 -37.67
CA ARG A 81 12.06 17.29 -36.24
C ARG A 81 11.77 16.09 -35.39
N ASP A 82 12.73 15.73 -34.54
CA ASP A 82 12.54 14.66 -33.52
C ASP A 82 11.59 15.16 -32.44
N HIS A 83 10.87 14.20 -31.78
CA HIS A 83 9.92 14.48 -30.72
C HIS A 83 10.26 13.66 -29.48
N THR A 84 10.05 14.26 -28.31
CA THR A 84 10.17 13.57 -27.03
C THR A 84 8.85 13.65 -26.27
N ALA A 85 8.30 12.49 -25.90
CA ALA A 85 7.11 12.36 -25.09
C ALA A 85 7.51 11.96 -23.63
N TYR A 86 6.90 12.62 -22.66
CA TYR A 86 7.20 12.42 -21.23
C TYR A 86 6.04 11.73 -20.53
N PHE A 87 6.35 10.71 -19.75
CA PHE A 87 5.41 9.94 -18.94
C PHE A 87 5.92 9.83 -17.52
N GLU A 88 5.01 9.96 -16.55
CA GLU A 88 5.31 9.85 -15.13
C GLU A 88 4.34 8.87 -14.47
N ASN A 89 4.83 8.04 -13.54
CA ASN A 89 3.97 7.19 -12.71
C ASN A 89 4.28 7.38 -11.24
N HIS A 90 3.25 7.33 -10.42
CA HIS A 90 3.37 7.21 -8.97
C HIS A 90 3.54 5.74 -8.57
N LYS A 91 4.27 5.51 -7.49
CA LYS A 91 4.24 4.21 -6.80
C LYS A 91 2.87 3.98 -6.17
N ALA A 92 2.48 2.73 -6.01
CA ALA A 92 1.35 2.39 -5.16
C ALA A 92 1.57 2.94 -3.73
N PRO A 93 0.50 3.26 -2.98
CA PRO A 93 0.65 3.63 -1.59
C PRO A 93 1.25 2.49 -0.77
N THR A 94 1.83 2.84 0.38
CA THR A 94 2.33 1.86 1.37
C THR A 94 1.47 1.93 2.62
N ILE A 95 0.98 0.78 3.08
CA ILE A 95 0.23 0.66 4.32
C ILE A 95 1.09 -0.09 5.33
N GLU A 96 1.31 0.52 6.48
CA GLU A 96 1.95 -0.11 7.62
C GLU A 96 0.94 -0.24 8.77
N ILE A 97 0.86 -1.41 9.38
CA ILE A 97 0.08 -1.64 10.59
C ILE A 97 1.05 -1.99 11.71
N ILE A 98 0.96 -1.26 12.80
CA ILE A 98 1.78 -1.44 13.99
C ILE A 98 0.88 -1.85 15.14
N LYS A 99 1.24 -2.92 15.85
CA LYS A 99 0.54 -3.42 17.01
C LYS A 99 1.42 -3.38 18.24
N GLU A 100 0.94 -2.73 19.31
CA GLU A 100 1.71 -2.61 20.54
C GLU A 100 0.86 -2.65 21.81
N ASN A 101 1.54 -2.89 22.94
CA ASN A 101 1.00 -2.79 24.30
C ASN A 101 0.88 -1.29 24.65
N SER A 102 -0.29 -0.85 25.06
CA SER A 102 -0.60 0.56 25.36
C SER A 102 0.14 1.13 26.58
N ILE A 103 0.78 0.29 27.39
CA ILE A 103 1.49 0.69 28.62
C ILE A 103 3.00 0.61 28.42
N THR A 104 3.51 -0.50 27.87
CA THR A 104 4.95 -0.74 27.74
C THR A 104 5.49 -0.35 26.36
N HIS A 105 4.64 -0.15 25.36
CA HIS A 105 4.95 0.07 23.95
C HIS A 105 5.74 -1.09 23.31
N GLU A 106 5.73 -2.26 23.96
CA GLU A 106 6.27 -3.47 23.35
C GLU A 106 5.40 -3.92 22.18
N ARG A 107 6.04 -4.38 21.13
CA ARG A 107 5.37 -4.88 19.92
C ARG A 107 4.68 -6.19 20.17
N LEU A 108 3.47 -6.35 19.60
CA LEU A 108 2.66 -7.55 19.77
C LEU A 108 2.56 -8.30 18.44
N SER A 109 3.16 -9.50 18.40
CA SER A 109 3.14 -10.38 17.22
C SER A 109 1.89 -11.28 17.17
N ASN A 110 1.68 -11.93 16.02
CA ASN A 110 0.59 -12.87 15.76
C ASN A 110 -0.82 -12.30 15.94
N VAL A 111 -0.99 -10.99 15.81
CA VAL A 111 -2.31 -10.33 15.85
C VAL A 111 -2.85 -10.19 14.44
N ARG A 112 -4.11 -10.56 14.23
CA ARG A 112 -4.74 -10.59 12.90
C ARG A 112 -5.55 -9.34 12.63
N PHE A 113 -5.38 -8.82 11.42
CA PHE A 113 -6.08 -7.65 10.91
C PHE A 113 -6.76 -7.96 9.59
N GLN A 114 -8.00 -7.55 9.45
CA GLN A 114 -8.71 -7.50 8.18
C GLN A 114 -8.46 -6.14 7.55
N VAL A 115 -8.14 -6.11 6.26
CA VAL A 115 -7.88 -4.88 5.51
C VAL A 115 -8.84 -4.81 4.33
N TRP A 116 -9.44 -3.64 4.12
CA TRP A 116 -10.29 -3.32 2.99
C TRP A 116 -9.83 -2.04 2.30
N TYR A 117 -10.19 -1.94 1.05
CA TYR A 117 -9.91 -0.80 0.18
C TYR A 117 -11.17 -0.31 -0.51
N ALA A 118 -11.35 1.01 -0.61
CA ALA A 118 -12.35 1.66 -1.44
C ALA A 118 -11.70 2.75 -2.30
N SER A 119 -12.01 2.77 -3.60
CA SER A 119 -11.54 3.84 -4.48
C SER A 119 -12.21 5.17 -4.14
N ASN A 120 -11.58 6.27 -4.58
CA ASN A 120 -12.09 7.63 -4.34
C ASN A 120 -13.42 7.92 -5.08
N ASP A 121 -13.71 7.14 -6.12
CA ASP A 121 -14.89 7.32 -6.99
C ASP A 121 -16.14 6.61 -6.50
N THR A 122 -16.11 5.96 -5.34
CA THR A 122 -17.27 5.22 -4.86
C THR A 122 -18.26 6.13 -4.12
N GLU A 123 -19.23 6.67 -4.84
CA GLU A 123 -20.47 7.19 -4.22
C GLU A 123 -21.19 6.12 -3.37
N THR A 124 -20.86 4.86 -3.55
CA THR A 124 -21.48 3.71 -2.91
C THR A 124 -20.82 3.31 -1.60
N GLY A 125 -19.60 3.76 -1.32
CA GLY A 125 -18.84 3.37 -0.12
C GLY A 125 -18.52 1.87 -0.03
N GLU A 126 -18.52 1.16 -1.15
CA GLU A 126 -18.19 -0.27 -1.17
C GLU A 126 -16.69 -0.48 -0.99
N TYR A 127 -16.35 -1.25 0.03
CA TYR A 127 -14.99 -1.67 0.31
C TYR A 127 -14.71 -3.05 -0.28
N ASN A 128 -13.64 -3.16 -1.05
CA ASN A 128 -13.10 -4.44 -1.51
C ASN A 128 -12.24 -5.06 -0.43
N ASP A 129 -12.44 -6.35 -0.19
CA ASP A 129 -11.66 -7.11 0.78
C ASP A 129 -10.26 -7.41 0.22
N LEU A 130 -9.22 -6.91 0.89
CA LEU A 130 -7.82 -7.22 0.56
C LEU A 130 -7.31 -8.47 1.30
N GLY A 131 -8.02 -8.94 2.32
CA GLY A 131 -7.69 -10.14 3.07
C GLY A 131 -7.30 -9.90 4.52
N VAL A 132 -6.92 -11.00 5.18
CA VAL A 132 -6.45 -11.02 6.57
C VAL A 132 -4.94 -11.11 6.60
N PHE A 133 -4.31 -10.22 7.36
CA PHE A 133 -2.87 -10.13 7.56
C PHE A 133 -2.53 -10.29 9.04
N THR A 134 -1.36 -10.84 9.33
CA THR A 134 -0.93 -11.12 10.70
C THR A 134 0.38 -10.40 11.00
N THR A 135 0.47 -9.77 12.19
CA THR A 135 1.72 -9.09 12.60
C THR A 135 2.86 -10.09 12.77
N ASP A 136 4.03 -9.68 12.28
CA ASP A 136 5.29 -10.40 12.41
C ASP A 136 5.86 -10.34 13.85
N GLU A 137 7.06 -10.84 14.04
CA GLU A 137 7.78 -10.82 15.32
C GLU A 137 8.05 -9.39 15.85
N ASN A 138 8.05 -8.39 14.98
CA ASN A 138 8.20 -6.98 15.33
C ASN A 138 6.85 -6.26 15.52
N GLY A 139 5.74 -7.01 15.58
CA GLY A 139 4.40 -6.45 15.71
C GLY A 139 3.97 -5.63 14.49
N ARG A 140 4.45 -5.96 13.28
CA ARG A 140 4.31 -5.15 12.09
C ARG A 140 3.69 -5.94 10.93
N ILE A 141 2.86 -5.28 10.15
CA ILE A 141 2.43 -5.68 8.81
C ILE A 141 2.83 -4.56 7.87
N GLU A 142 3.42 -4.89 6.73
CA GLU A 142 3.71 -3.94 5.66
C GLU A 142 3.09 -4.42 4.36
N LEU A 143 2.25 -3.59 3.76
CA LEU A 143 1.64 -3.85 2.46
C LEU A 143 2.18 -2.80 1.46
N THR A 144 2.78 -3.29 0.40
CA THR A 144 3.38 -2.46 -0.65
C THR A 144 3.04 -3.00 -2.03
N GLY A 145 3.02 -2.13 -3.00
CA GLY A 145 2.90 -2.47 -4.40
C GLY A 145 1.48 -2.78 -4.88
N PRO A 146 1.27 -2.69 -6.19
CA PRO A 146 -0.03 -2.88 -6.82
C PRO A 146 -0.52 -4.33 -6.77
N ASP A 147 0.37 -5.30 -6.60
CA ASP A 147 0.04 -6.73 -6.52
C ASP A 147 -0.78 -7.08 -5.27
N ASN A 148 -0.67 -6.27 -4.21
CA ASN A 148 -1.52 -6.34 -3.01
C ASN A 148 -2.84 -5.57 -3.15
N GLY A 149 -3.21 -5.14 -4.36
CA GLY A 149 -4.42 -4.37 -4.62
C GLY A 149 -4.35 -2.91 -4.18
N LEU A 150 -3.15 -2.41 -3.82
CA LEU A 150 -2.99 -1.06 -3.31
C LEU A 150 -3.07 -0.03 -4.45
N ARG A 151 -3.99 0.91 -4.28
CA ARG A 151 -4.21 2.08 -5.13
C ARG A 151 -4.47 3.27 -4.21
N ASP A 152 -4.46 4.49 -4.73
CA ASP A 152 -4.91 5.63 -3.94
C ASP A 152 -6.41 5.50 -3.62
N GLY A 153 -6.76 5.76 -2.36
CA GLY A 153 -8.11 5.59 -1.87
C GLY A 153 -8.19 5.42 -0.36
N TRP A 154 -9.36 4.99 0.08
CA TRP A 154 -9.65 4.74 1.49
C TRP A 154 -9.24 3.34 1.88
N PHE A 155 -8.49 3.23 2.96
CA PHE A 155 -8.15 1.96 3.61
C PHE A 155 -8.85 1.88 4.95
N ARG A 156 -9.51 0.74 5.19
CA ARG A 156 -10.09 0.37 6.48
C ARG A 156 -9.32 -0.81 7.02
N VAL A 157 -8.87 -0.72 8.27
CA VAL A 157 -8.12 -1.76 8.96
C VAL A 157 -8.85 -2.10 10.25
N LYS A 158 -9.11 -3.37 10.49
CA LYS A 158 -9.79 -3.86 11.70
C LYS A 158 -8.99 -4.95 12.36
N GLU A 159 -8.71 -4.78 13.67
CA GLU A 159 -8.22 -5.85 14.53
C GLU A 159 -9.33 -6.87 14.75
N LEU A 160 -9.07 -8.15 14.45
CA LEU A 160 -10.08 -9.19 14.54
C LEU A 160 -10.28 -9.66 15.98
N GLU A 161 -9.19 -9.83 16.73
CA GLU A 161 -9.22 -10.24 18.13
C GLU A 161 -7.92 -9.83 18.84
N PRO A 162 -7.99 -9.39 20.09
CA PRO A 162 -6.80 -9.08 20.86
C PRO A 162 -6.06 -10.35 21.25
N PRO A 163 -4.72 -10.30 21.44
CA PRO A 163 -3.98 -11.43 21.96
C PRO A 163 -4.43 -11.81 23.38
N ALA A 164 -4.19 -13.05 23.77
CA ALA A 164 -4.54 -13.53 25.10
C ALA A 164 -3.92 -12.65 26.20
N GLY A 165 -4.73 -12.25 27.18
CA GLY A 165 -4.32 -11.37 28.26
C GLY A 165 -4.39 -9.87 27.96
N PHE A 166 -4.97 -9.50 26.82
CA PHE A 166 -5.19 -8.12 26.41
C PHE A 166 -6.65 -7.83 26.09
N SER A 167 -7.00 -6.55 26.12
CA SER A 167 -8.25 -6.01 25.57
C SER A 167 -7.91 -4.92 24.55
N ILE A 168 -8.77 -4.74 23.55
CA ILE A 168 -8.65 -3.64 22.59
C ILE A 168 -8.77 -2.33 23.37
N LYS A 169 -7.81 -1.42 23.12
CA LYS A 169 -7.89 -0.03 23.58
C LYS A 169 -8.63 0.79 22.50
N ASP A 170 -9.49 1.67 22.90
CA ASP A 170 -10.22 2.59 22.03
C ASP A 170 -11.09 1.87 20.96
N SER A 171 -10.61 1.77 19.73
CA SER A 171 -11.35 1.17 18.61
C SER A 171 -10.61 0.00 17.99
N ASP A 172 -11.37 -1.02 17.57
CA ASP A 172 -10.85 -2.15 16.77
C ASP A 172 -10.65 -1.78 15.28
N THR A 173 -11.12 -0.62 14.85
CA THR A 173 -11.16 -0.22 13.44
C THR A 173 -10.65 1.19 13.25
N GLN A 174 -9.79 1.37 12.24
CA GLN A 174 -9.28 2.67 11.79
C GLN A 174 -9.44 2.79 10.29
N GLU A 175 -9.58 4.04 9.82
CA GLU A 175 -9.69 4.37 8.38
C GLU A 175 -8.80 5.55 8.04
N ALA A 176 -8.20 5.51 6.84
CA ALA A 176 -7.43 6.61 6.29
C ALA A 176 -7.49 6.63 4.76
N PHE A 177 -7.46 7.83 4.19
CA PHE A 177 -7.21 8.02 2.76
C PHE A 177 -5.71 8.10 2.51
N VAL A 178 -5.19 7.28 1.59
CA VAL A 178 -3.76 7.25 1.25
C VAL A 178 -3.58 7.45 -0.23
N GLN A 179 -2.81 8.46 -0.61
CA GLN A 179 -2.49 8.78 -1.99
C GLN A 179 -1.39 7.87 -2.54
N ALA A 180 -1.39 7.65 -3.85
CA ALA A 180 -0.28 7.05 -4.58
C ALA A 180 1.04 7.78 -4.26
N GLY A 181 2.13 7.04 -4.14
CA GLY A 181 3.45 7.56 -3.75
C GLY A 181 3.62 7.91 -2.27
N LYS A 182 2.55 7.76 -1.45
CA LYS A 182 2.58 8.06 -0.01
C LYS A 182 2.43 6.80 0.83
N GLY A 183 2.88 6.90 2.11
CA GLY A 183 2.68 5.88 3.12
C GLY A 183 1.76 6.33 4.23
N HIS A 184 1.08 5.37 4.89
CA HIS A 184 0.31 5.59 6.10
C HIS A 184 0.53 4.47 7.09
N THR A 185 0.69 4.83 8.38
CA THR A 185 0.84 3.87 9.48
C THR A 185 -0.42 3.88 10.35
N PHE A 186 -1.05 2.72 10.47
CA PHE A 186 -2.13 2.46 11.41
C PHE A 186 -1.53 1.91 12.71
N LEU A 187 -1.65 2.67 13.80
CA LEU A 187 -1.20 2.24 15.12
C LEU A 187 -2.36 1.69 15.93
N PHE A 188 -2.30 0.41 16.30
CA PHE A 188 -3.27 -0.24 17.17
C PHE A 188 -2.63 -0.63 18.50
N GLU A 189 -3.26 -0.25 19.58
CA GLU A 189 -2.80 -0.54 20.93
C GLU A 189 -3.77 -1.49 21.64
N ASN A 190 -3.23 -2.43 22.40
CA ASN A 190 -4.03 -3.22 23.33
C ASN A 190 -3.56 -3.00 24.76
N THR A 191 -4.53 -2.97 25.66
CA THR A 191 -4.27 -2.80 27.10
C THR A 191 -4.19 -4.18 27.77
N PRO A 192 -3.11 -4.48 28.52
CA PRO A 192 -3.04 -5.72 29.25
C PRO A 192 -4.15 -5.80 30.31
N LEU A 193 -4.76 -6.99 30.41
CA LEU A 193 -5.77 -7.25 31.43
C LEU A 193 -5.13 -7.26 32.81
N SER A 194 -5.79 -6.62 33.77
CA SER A 194 -5.35 -6.65 35.15
C SER A 194 -5.56 -8.05 35.76
N ALA A 195 -4.58 -8.51 36.52
CA ALA A 195 -4.69 -9.74 37.33
C ALA A 195 -4.72 -9.41 38.81
N LEU A 196 -5.64 -10.04 39.51
CA LEU A 196 -5.70 -10.00 40.97
C LEU A 196 -5.26 -11.34 41.52
N VAL A 197 -4.19 -11.32 42.32
CA VAL A 197 -3.74 -12.53 43.05
C VAL A 197 -4.01 -12.35 44.52
N VAL A 198 -4.77 -13.30 45.11
CA VAL A 198 -5.10 -13.28 46.54
C VAL A 198 -4.35 -14.39 47.24
N TYR A 199 -3.53 -14.01 48.21
CA TYR A 199 -2.82 -14.96 49.07
C TYR A 199 -3.50 -15.02 50.42
N LYS A 200 -3.85 -16.21 50.89
CA LYS A 200 -4.29 -16.44 52.24
C LYS A 200 -3.22 -17.22 53.02
N ARG A 201 -2.77 -16.63 54.12
CA ARG A 201 -1.71 -17.22 54.97
C ARG A 201 -2.17 -17.23 56.42
N ASP A 202 -1.64 -18.19 57.19
CA ASP A 202 -1.69 -18.21 58.63
C ASP A 202 -0.90 -17.02 59.20
N SER A 203 -1.49 -16.30 60.15
CA SER A 203 -0.90 -15.07 60.67
C SER A 203 0.32 -15.29 61.58
N VAL A 204 0.51 -16.53 62.10
CA VAL A 204 1.61 -16.86 63.02
C VAL A 204 2.75 -17.55 62.26
N THR A 205 2.40 -18.54 61.44
CA THR A 205 3.39 -19.40 60.78
C THR A 205 3.75 -18.93 59.38
N GLY A 206 2.94 -18.06 58.78
CA GLY A 206 3.09 -17.65 57.38
C GLY A 206 2.71 -18.73 56.36
N ALA A 207 2.32 -19.91 56.79
CA ALA A 207 1.94 -21.01 55.93
C ALA A 207 0.71 -20.69 55.08
N ALA A 208 0.68 -21.18 53.83
CA ALA A 208 -0.48 -21.03 52.95
C ALA A 208 -1.67 -21.75 53.50
N LEU A 209 -2.85 -21.08 53.50
CA LEU A 209 -4.12 -21.67 53.96
C LEU A 209 -4.96 -22.02 52.70
N PRO A 210 -5.06 -23.31 52.36
CA PRO A 210 -5.87 -23.77 51.24
C PRO A 210 -7.38 -23.75 51.56
N ASN A 211 -8.21 -23.85 50.50
CA ASN A 211 -9.67 -23.93 50.56
C ASN A 211 -10.39 -22.73 51.21
N CYS A 212 -9.75 -21.56 51.29
CA CYS A 212 -10.40 -20.33 51.71
C CYS A 212 -11.28 -19.80 50.56
N ARG A 213 -12.50 -19.39 50.88
CA ARG A 213 -13.40 -18.72 49.94
C ARG A 213 -13.31 -17.21 50.08
N PHE A 214 -13.26 -16.52 48.96
CA PHE A 214 -13.28 -15.05 48.88
C PHE A 214 -14.46 -14.61 48.01
N GLN A 215 -15.06 -13.52 48.38
CA GLN A 215 -16.00 -12.81 47.52
C GLN A 215 -15.27 -11.60 46.94
N LEU A 216 -15.27 -11.50 45.63
CA LEU A 216 -14.76 -10.35 44.92
C LEU A 216 -15.96 -9.52 44.43
N SER A 217 -15.94 -8.21 44.70
CA SER A 217 -16.93 -7.28 44.21
C SER A 217 -16.20 -6.16 43.47
N TYR A 218 -16.66 -5.84 42.27
CA TYR A 218 -16.22 -4.67 41.50
C TYR A 218 -17.15 -3.50 41.80
N LEU A 219 -16.58 -2.41 42.24
CA LEU A 219 -17.28 -1.13 42.42
C LEU A 219 -16.89 -0.26 41.25
N GLY A 220 -17.69 -0.31 40.16
CA GLY A 220 -17.52 0.50 38.97
C GLY A 220 -17.98 1.93 39.13
#